data_7aff89da214cf31b29e03b7e614eddfa
#
_entry.id   7aff89da214cf31b29e03b7e614eddfa
#
_cell.length_a   1.000
_cell.length_b   1.000
_cell.length_c   1.000
_cell.angle_alpha   90.00
_cell.angle_beta   90.00
_cell.angle_gamma   90.00
#
_symmetry.space_group_name_H-M   'P 1'
#
loop_
_entity.id
_entity.type
_entity.pdbx_description
1 polymer ?
#
loop_
_entity_poly.entity_id
_entity_poly.type
_entity_poly.pdbx_seq_one_letter_code
_entity_poly.pdbx_strand_id
1 'polypeptide(L)'
;MFTKLLAYEIRSRYRTDARSFGAFIAVIAVAAGIVAAGLPGISGSTAVLAYALCALTPVACAIAAMADYWKTLYGQRGYFTMSLPISGTAIFWAKITRMAIECLLALVLAVGGILAVASAAAWSDGISLAEYTAGPRSLVAGVPTSTVVIMIVVQVLVWLSWLVQGSAVMSIGAEGRFNHMGFGAPIIGFVLLYIVNQVLSTVGTFFLPLSVTTDGHFSTEIMWTSYLATRGTEGHPNVIGIGSYVLVPLFALVMGLWASRSIEKHTSLR
;
A
#
# COMPACT_ATOMS: atom_id res chain seq x y z
N MET A 1 -1.17 4.95 27.44
CA MET A 1 -1.99 5.93 26.71
C MET A 1 -2.18 5.56 25.25
N PHE A 2 -1.15 5.14 24.52
CA PHE A 2 -1.22 4.74 23.09
C PHE A 2 -2.34 3.72 22.79
N THR A 3 -2.41 2.60 23.52
CA THR A 3 -3.43 1.55 23.32
C THR A 3 -4.88 2.03 23.50
N LYS A 4 -5.12 2.94 24.44
CA LYS A 4 -6.45 3.55 24.64
C LYS A 4 -6.81 4.46 23.46
N LEU A 5 -5.85 5.23 22.95
CA LEU A 5 -6.03 6.09 21.79
C LEU A 5 -6.29 5.26 20.53
N LEU A 6 -5.49 4.22 20.30
CA LEU A 6 -5.68 3.31 19.17
C LEU A 6 -7.06 2.63 19.21
N ALA A 7 -7.47 2.13 20.38
CA ALA A 7 -8.80 1.53 20.55
C ALA A 7 -9.93 2.54 20.25
N TYR A 8 -9.76 3.80 20.66
CA TYR A 8 -10.71 4.87 20.32
C TYR A 8 -10.75 5.13 18.81
N GLU A 9 -9.59 5.25 18.15
CA GLU A 9 -9.49 5.46 16.71
C GLU A 9 -10.18 4.32 15.91
N ILE A 10 -9.93 3.06 16.27
CA ILE A 10 -10.59 1.90 15.66
C ILE A 10 -12.10 1.95 15.89
N ARG A 11 -12.55 2.20 17.12
CA ARG A 11 -13.97 2.22 17.46
C ARG A 11 -14.72 3.35 16.77
N SER A 12 -14.08 4.50 16.57
CA SER A 12 -14.69 5.67 15.93
C SER A 12 -15.06 5.42 14.47
N ARG A 13 -14.30 4.56 13.77
CA ARG A 13 -14.50 4.24 12.35
C ARG A 13 -15.17 2.89 12.08
N TYR A 14 -15.22 2.02 13.08
CA TYR A 14 -15.70 0.64 12.92
C TYR A 14 -16.99 0.51 12.10
N ARG A 15 -17.99 1.36 12.36
CA ARG A 15 -19.28 1.31 11.64
C ARG A 15 -19.14 1.66 10.15
N THR A 16 -18.28 2.62 9.81
CA THR A 16 -18.03 3.03 8.43
C THR A 16 -17.27 1.95 7.70
N ASP A 17 -16.21 1.43 8.31
CA ASP A 17 -15.35 0.41 7.72
C ASP A 17 -16.10 -0.91 7.54
N ALA A 18 -16.91 -1.32 8.54
CA ALA A 18 -17.76 -2.50 8.44
C ALA A 18 -18.80 -2.39 7.30
N ARG A 19 -19.36 -1.20 7.06
CA ARG A 19 -20.28 -0.97 5.93
C ARG A 19 -19.54 -1.06 4.59
N SER A 20 -18.38 -0.42 4.48
CA SER A 20 -17.59 -0.41 3.24
C SER A 20 -17.09 -1.81 2.88
N PHE A 21 -16.54 -2.53 3.86
CA PHE A 21 -16.08 -3.91 3.65
C PHE A 21 -17.25 -4.88 3.41
N GLY A 22 -18.37 -4.69 4.12
CA GLY A 22 -19.58 -5.48 3.89
C GLY A 22 -20.15 -5.27 2.48
N ALA A 23 -20.19 -4.03 1.99
CA ALA A 23 -20.60 -3.73 0.63
C ALA A 23 -19.65 -4.34 -0.40
N PHE A 24 -18.34 -4.27 -0.18
CA PHE A 24 -17.34 -4.93 -1.03
C PHE A 24 -17.60 -6.45 -1.12
N ILE A 25 -17.73 -7.11 0.04
CA ILE A 25 -18.01 -8.56 0.09
C ILE A 25 -19.29 -8.91 -0.67
N ALA A 26 -20.36 -8.13 -0.47
CA ALA A 26 -21.63 -8.36 -1.17
C ALA A 26 -21.49 -8.21 -2.69
N VAL A 27 -20.79 -7.19 -3.17
CA VAL A 27 -20.55 -6.97 -4.61
C VAL A 27 -19.73 -8.12 -5.20
N ILE A 28 -18.66 -8.55 -4.52
CA ILE A 28 -17.83 -9.67 -4.99
C ILE A 28 -18.61 -10.99 -4.97
N ALA A 29 -19.45 -11.23 -3.97
CA ALA A 29 -20.28 -12.43 -3.92
C ALA A 29 -21.29 -12.48 -5.09
N VAL A 30 -21.93 -11.35 -5.42
CA VAL A 30 -22.81 -11.24 -6.60
C VAL A 30 -22.03 -11.45 -7.89
N ALA A 31 -20.87 -10.81 -8.04
CA ALA A 31 -20.03 -10.96 -9.22
C ALA A 31 -19.58 -12.43 -9.41
N ALA A 32 -19.14 -13.08 -8.33
CA ALA A 32 -18.77 -14.50 -8.36
C ALA A 32 -19.95 -15.40 -8.73
N GLY A 33 -21.16 -15.10 -8.24
CA GLY A 33 -22.37 -15.82 -8.63
C GLY A 33 -22.70 -15.69 -10.13
N ILE A 34 -22.56 -14.50 -10.71
CA ILE A 34 -22.75 -14.25 -12.16
C ILE A 34 -21.67 -15.00 -12.98
N VAL A 35 -20.42 -14.99 -12.51
CA VAL A 35 -19.31 -15.70 -13.16
C VAL A 35 -19.56 -17.22 -13.14
N ALA A 36 -19.94 -17.76 -11.97
CA ALA A 36 -20.25 -19.18 -11.82
C ALA A 36 -21.41 -19.66 -12.67
N ALA A 37 -22.38 -18.77 -12.98
CA ALA A 37 -23.51 -19.07 -13.86
C ALA A 37 -23.11 -19.27 -15.33
N GLY A 38 -21.90 -18.91 -15.74
CA GLY A 38 -21.35 -19.16 -17.08
C GLY A 38 -22.10 -18.46 -18.22
N LEU A 39 -22.74 -17.30 -17.96
CA LEU A 39 -23.57 -16.61 -18.96
C LEU A 39 -22.72 -16.06 -20.11
N PRO A 40 -22.97 -16.43 -21.37
CA PRO A 40 -22.17 -15.97 -22.50
C PRO A 40 -22.13 -14.44 -22.62
N GLY A 41 -20.94 -13.88 -22.81
CA GLY A 41 -20.69 -12.43 -22.95
C GLY A 41 -20.78 -11.62 -21.65
N ILE A 42 -21.38 -12.13 -20.58
CA ILE A 42 -21.59 -11.44 -19.31
C ILE A 42 -20.55 -11.91 -18.27
N SER A 43 -20.35 -13.21 -18.12
CA SER A 43 -19.46 -13.78 -17.10
C SER A 43 -18.01 -13.30 -17.23
N GLY A 44 -17.46 -13.28 -18.45
CA GLY A 44 -16.09 -12.82 -18.69
C GLY A 44 -15.90 -11.34 -18.35
N SER A 45 -16.79 -10.46 -18.79
CA SER A 45 -16.72 -9.03 -18.48
C SER A 45 -16.92 -8.76 -16.99
N THR A 46 -17.82 -9.49 -16.32
CA THR A 46 -18.02 -9.42 -14.86
C THR A 46 -16.77 -9.85 -14.10
N ALA A 47 -16.10 -10.93 -14.52
CA ALA A 47 -14.86 -11.39 -13.91
C ALA A 47 -13.76 -10.32 -14.01
N VAL A 48 -13.55 -9.70 -15.18
CA VAL A 48 -12.57 -8.62 -15.37
C VAL A 48 -12.86 -7.44 -14.44
N LEU A 49 -14.11 -6.99 -14.38
CA LEU A 49 -14.52 -5.88 -13.49
C LEU A 49 -14.34 -6.25 -12.01
N ALA A 50 -14.65 -7.47 -11.61
CA ALA A 50 -14.46 -7.94 -10.24
C ALA A 50 -12.97 -8.01 -9.87
N TYR A 51 -12.10 -8.50 -10.74
CA TYR A 51 -10.64 -8.46 -10.51
C TYR A 51 -10.11 -7.04 -10.41
N ALA A 52 -10.57 -6.13 -11.29
CA ALA A 52 -10.20 -4.72 -11.22
C ALA A 52 -10.66 -4.09 -9.90
N LEU A 53 -11.87 -4.36 -9.44
CA LEU A 53 -12.38 -3.89 -8.16
C LEU A 53 -11.54 -4.41 -6.99
N CYS A 54 -11.20 -5.70 -6.99
CA CYS A 54 -10.31 -6.28 -5.97
C CYS A 54 -8.94 -5.59 -5.96
N ALA A 55 -8.32 -5.39 -7.13
CA ALA A 55 -7.01 -4.74 -7.23
C ALA A 55 -7.03 -3.28 -6.75
N LEU A 56 -8.10 -2.54 -7.02
CA LEU A 56 -8.26 -1.14 -6.64
C LEU A 56 -8.66 -0.94 -5.17
N THR A 57 -9.25 -1.94 -4.52
CA THR A 57 -9.79 -1.81 -3.15
C THR A 57 -8.73 -1.40 -2.12
N PRO A 58 -7.52 -1.99 -2.04
CA PRO A 58 -6.49 -1.56 -1.09
C PRO A 58 -6.04 -0.12 -1.33
N VAL A 59 -5.94 0.31 -2.59
CA VAL A 59 -5.56 1.68 -2.98
C VAL A 59 -6.64 2.68 -2.58
N ALA A 60 -7.90 2.37 -2.86
CA ALA A 60 -9.04 3.20 -2.48
C ALA A 60 -9.14 3.33 -0.95
N CYS A 61 -8.92 2.22 -0.22
CA CYS A 61 -8.86 2.22 1.24
C CYS A 61 -7.74 3.15 1.76
N ALA A 62 -6.54 3.08 1.20
CA ALA A 62 -5.42 3.94 1.57
C ALA A 62 -5.73 5.42 1.34
N ILE A 63 -6.32 5.78 0.19
CA ILE A 63 -6.73 7.15 -0.12
C ILE A 63 -7.80 7.63 0.87
N ALA A 64 -8.81 6.81 1.15
CA ALA A 64 -9.87 7.13 2.11
C ALA A 64 -9.33 7.31 3.53
N ALA A 65 -8.39 6.46 3.95
CA ALA A 65 -7.72 6.54 5.25
C ALA A 65 -6.86 7.80 5.37
N MET A 66 -6.12 8.19 4.33
CA MET A 66 -5.35 9.44 4.30
C MET A 66 -6.27 10.68 4.29
N ALA A 67 -7.38 10.64 3.57
CA ALA A 67 -8.38 11.72 3.60
C ALA A 67 -9.01 11.89 4.99
N ASP A 68 -9.27 10.78 5.69
CA ASP A 68 -9.75 10.82 7.08
C ASP A 68 -8.67 11.34 8.04
N TYR A 69 -7.42 10.93 7.85
CA TYR A 69 -6.28 11.46 8.61
C TYR A 69 -6.26 13.00 8.56
N TRP A 70 -6.35 13.58 7.34
CA TRP A 70 -6.40 15.03 7.17
C TRP A 70 -7.60 15.65 7.87
N LYS A 71 -8.82 15.14 7.63
CA LYS A 71 -10.06 15.67 8.20
C LYS A 71 -10.09 15.65 9.73
N THR A 72 -9.52 14.61 10.34
CA THR A 72 -9.57 14.41 11.79
C THR A 72 -8.44 15.13 12.53
N LEU A 73 -7.32 15.44 11.86
CA LEU A 73 -6.20 16.15 12.50
C LEU A 73 -6.17 17.64 12.17
N TYR A 74 -6.50 18.02 10.93
CA TYR A 74 -6.32 19.39 10.42
C TYR A 74 -7.62 20.04 9.95
N GLY A 75 -8.74 19.29 9.94
CA GLY A 75 -10.08 19.84 9.75
C GLY A 75 -10.71 20.32 11.06
N GLN A 76 -12.00 20.62 11.03
CA GLN A 76 -12.77 21.12 12.19
C GLN A 76 -12.67 20.24 13.44
N ARG A 77 -12.46 18.94 13.30
CA ARG A 77 -12.27 18.00 14.41
C ARG A 77 -10.85 18.04 15.00
N GLY A 78 -9.91 18.67 14.34
CA GLY A 78 -8.52 18.78 14.77
C GLY A 78 -8.36 19.48 16.12
N TYR A 79 -9.19 20.49 16.40
CA TYR A 79 -9.20 21.18 17.69
C TYR A 79 -9.41 20.24 18.86
N PHE A 80 -10.35 19.29 18.73
CA PHE A 80 -10.59 18.30 19.78
C PHE A 80 -9.38 17.36 19.94
N THR A 81 -8.81 16.87 18.85
CA THR A 81 -7.66 15.95 18.90
C THR A 81 -6.43 16.61 19.49
N MET A 82 -6.18 17.89 19.18
CA MET A 82 -5.02 18.64 19.67
C MET A 82 -5.21 19.16 21.10
N SER A 83 -6.43 19.23 21.63
CA SER A 83 -6.70 19.61 23.03
C SER A 83 -6.44 18.47 24.01
N LEU A 84 -6.26 17.24 23.53
CA LEU A 84 -5.99 16.10 24.39
C LEU A 84 -4.56 16.19 24.96
N PRO A 85 -4.33 15.90 26.26
CA PRO A 85 -2.99 15.90 26.88
C PRO A 85 -2.20 14.65 26.48
N ILE A 86 -1.94 14.48 25.18
CA ILE A 86 -1.27 13.32 24.58
C ILE A 86 -0.18 13.85 23.65
N SER A 87 1.00 13.18 23.62
CA SER A 87 2.10 13.57 22.75
C SER A 87 1.73 13.44 21.26
N GLY A 88 2.21 14.37 20.44
CA GLY A 88 2.05 14.33 18.99
C GLY A 88 2.55 13.02 18.37
N THR A 89 3.61 12.45 18.92
CA THR A 89 4.14 11.12 18.55
C THR A 89 3.10 10.03 18.75
N ALA A 90 2.41 10.00 19.90
CA ALA A 90 1.40 8.98 20.17
C ALA A 90 0.17 9.14 19.24
N ILE A 91 -0.22 10.38 18.93
CA ILE A 91 -1.32 10.68 18.00
C ILE A 91 -0.97 10.18 16.60
N PHE A 92 0.22 10.56 16.08
CA PHE A 92 0.67 10.17 14.74
C PHE A 92 0.68 8.64 14.59
N TRP A 93 1.41 7.94 15.46
CA TRP A 93 1.56 6.49 15.31
C TRP A 93 0.28 5.70 15.60
N ALA A 94 -0.61 6.19 16.47
CA ALA A 94 -1.92 5.55 16.66
C ALA A 94 -2.77 5.62 15.37
N LYS A 95 -2.79 6.77 14.70
CA LYS A 95 -3.49 6.93 13.42
C LYS A 95 -2.87 6.08 12.31
N ILE A 96 -1.54 6.08 12.18
CA ILE A 96 -0.83 5.22 11.20
C ILE A 96 -1.14 3.74 11.45
N THR A 97 -1.07 3.29 12.71
CA THR A 97 -1.37 1.89 13.05
C THR A 97 -2.81 1.51 12.69
N ARG A 98 -3.78 2.39 12.97
CA ARG A 98 -5.17 2.18 12.55
C ARG A 98 -5.28 2.06 11.03
N MET A 99 -4.71 3.03 10.29
CA MET A 99 -4.72 3.03 8.82
C MET A 99 -4.07 1.76 8.24
N ALA A 100 -2.96 1.32 8.83
CA ALA A 100 -2.28 0.09 8.43
C ALA A 100 -3.18 -1.14 8.63
N ILE A 101 -3.89 -1.23 9.77
CA ILE A 101 -4.85 -2.32 10.02
C ILE A 101 -5.97 -2.32 8.98
N GLU A 102 -6.58 -1.16 8.70
CA GLU A 102 -7.63 -1.02 7.69
C GLU A 102 -7.15 -1.46 6.30
N CYS A 103 -5.96 -1.01 5.91
CA CYS A 103 -5.39 -1.32 4.61
C CYS A 103 -4.97 -2.80 4.49
N LEU A 104 -4.45 -3.41 5.56
CA LEU A 104 -4.18 -4.85 5.59
C LEU A 104 -5.46 -5.69 5.49
N LEU A 105 -6.53 -5.28 6.16
CA LEU A 105 -7.84 -5.92 6.02
C LEU A 105 -8.36 -5.79 4.58
N ALA A 106 -8.25 -4.61 3.97
CA ALA A 106 -8.62 -4.39 2.57
C ALA A 106 -7.81 -5.30 1.63
N LEU A 107 -6.51 -5.49 1.89
CA LEU A 107 -5.65 -6.39 1.12
C LEU A 107 -6.10 -7.86 1.25
N VAL A 108 -6.39 -8.31 2.47
CA VAL A 108 -6.89 -9.67 2.72
C VAL A 108 -8.22 -9.90 2.01
N LEU A 109 -9.14 -8.92 2.08
CA LEU A 109 -10.42 -8.99 1.37
C LEU A 109 -10.24 -8.99 -0.15
N ALA A 110 -9.31 -8.21 -0.68
CA ALA A 110 -8.99 -8.18 -2.10
C ALA A 110 -8.47 -9.54 -2.59
N VAL A 111 -7.53 -10.14 -1.86
CA VAL A 111 -7.00 -11.49 -2.17
C VAL A 111 -8.12 -12.54 -2.09
N GLY A 112 -8.93 -12.50 -1.02
CA GLY A 112 -10.09 -13.37 -0.87
C GLY A 112 -11.10 -13.22 -2.02
N GLY A 113 -11.35 -11.99 -2.46
CA GLY A 113 -12.21 -11.68 -3.61
C GLY A 113 -11.65 -12.22 -4.93
N ILE A 114 -10.34 -12.07 -5.18
CA ILE A 114 -9.67 -12.63 -6.36
C ILE A 114 -9.83 -14.16 -6.36
N LEU A 115 -9.59 -14.81 -5.22
CA LEU A 115 -9.75 -16.27 -5.12
C LEU A 115 -11.20 -16.73 -5.31
N ALA A 116 -12.17 -15.97 -4.78
CA ALA A 116 -13.58 -16.28 -4.96
C ALA A 116 -14.01 -16.19 -6.43
N VAL A 117 -13.61 -15.13 -7.14
CA VAL A 117 -13.90 -14.96 -8.57
C VAL A 117 -13.19 -16.01 -9.41
N ALA A 118 -11.91 -16.32 -9.09
CA ALA A 118 -11.16 -17.37 -9.78
C ALA A 118 -11.80 -18.75 -9.59
N SER A 119 -12.28 -19.06 -8.37
CA SER A 119 -12.99 -20.31 -8.10
C SER A 119 -14.31 -20.41 -8.85
N ALA A 120 -15.05 -19.30 -8.96
CA ALA A 120 -16.29 -19.22 -9.73
C ALA A 120 -16.04 -19.40 -11.23
N ALA A 121 -14.98 -18.82 -11.78
CA ALA A 121 -14.58 -18.98 -13.17
C ALA A 121 -14.14 -20.44 -13.46
N ALA A 122 -13.31 -21.03 -12.60
CA ALA A 122 -12.91 -22.42 -12.72
C ALA A 122 -14.13 -23.38 -12.70
N TRP A 123 -15.10 -23.08 -11.83
CA TRP A 123 -16.36 -23.84 -11.77
C TRP A 123 -17.14 -23.73 -13.06
N SER A 124 -17.30 -22.54 -13.65
CA SER A 124 -18.04 -22.33 -14.90
C SER A 124 -17.38 -23.03 -16.09
N ASP A 125 -16.03 -23.13 -16.08
CA ASP A 125 -15.24 -23.77 -17.13
C ASP A 125 -15.13 -25.31 -16.93
N GLY A 126 -15.62 -25.84 -15.82
CA GLY A 126 -15.57 -27.27 -15.49
C GLY A 126 -14.17 -27.78 -15.16
N ILE A 127 -13.24 -26.89 -14.77
CA ILE A 127 -11.84 -27.21 -14.43
C ILE A 127 -11.56 -26.97 -12.94
N SER A 128 -10.45 -27.51 -12.46
CA SER A 128 -10.02 -27.26 -11.09
C SER A 128 -9.43 -25.85 -10.93
N LEU A 129 -9.53 -25.28 -9.71
CA LEU A 129 -8.87 -23.99 -9.40
C LEU A 129 -7.34 -24.07 -9.62
N ALA A 130 -6.74 -25.22 -9.38
CA ALA A 130 -5.31 -25.45 -9.63
C ALA A 130 -4.96 -25.32 -11.11
N GLU A 131 -5.79 -25.83 -11.98
CA GLU A 131 -5.65 -25.74 -13.44
C GLU A 131 -5.93 -24.32 -13.95
N TYR A 132 -7.00 -23.68 -13.47
CA TYR A 132 -7.31 -22.27 -13.78
C TYR A 132 -6.15 -21.32 -13.41
N THR A 133 -5.50 -21.56 -12.29
CA THR A 133 -4.36 -20.74 -11.81
C THR A 133 -2.99 -21.21 -12.30
N ALA A 134 -2.91 -22.20 -13.19
CA ALA A 134 -1.64 -22.74 -13.72
C ALA A 134 -0.79 -21.67 -14.42
N GLY A 135 -1.42 -20.78 -15.21
CA GLY A 135 -0.76 -19.66 -15.87
C GLY A 135 -0.04 -18.73 -14.87
N PRO A 136 -0.73 -18.10 -13.93
CA PRO A 136 -0.08 -17.29 -12.88
C PRO A 136 0.97 -18.05 -12.06
N ARG A 137 0.75 -19.33 -11.77
CA ARG A 137 1.75 -20.15 -11.03
C ARG A 137 3.01 -20.39 -11.83
N SER A 138 2.92 -20.51 -13.14
CA SER A 138 4.08 -20.72 -14.01
C SER A 138 5.04 -19.53 -13.97
N LEU A 139 4.56 -18.30 -13.68
CA LEU A 139 5.39 -17.10 -13.55
C LEU A 139 6.36 -17.15 -12.37
N VAL A 140 6.04 -17.93 -11.35
CA VAL A 140 6.88 -18.13 -10.15
C VAL A 140 7.46 -19.55 -10.10
N ALA A 141 7.24 -20.35 -11.16
CA ALA A 141 7.79 -21.70 -11.24
C ALA A 141 9.32 -21.63 -11.31
N GLY A 142 10.00 -22.38 -10.43
CA GLY A 142 11.46 -22.35 -10.32
C GLY A 142 12.00 -21.33 -9.31
N VAL A 143 11.21 -20.34 -8.87
CA VAL A 143 11.63 -19.40 -7.81
C VAL A 143 11.48 -20.08 -6.44
N PRO A 144 12.50 -20.03 -5.56
CA PRO A 144 12.38 -20.56 -4.21
C PRO A 144 11.19 -19.95 -3.45
N THR A 145 10.39 -20.78 -2.79
CA THR A 145 9.21 -20.32 -2.02
C THR A 145 9.56 -19.27 -0.97
N SER A 146 10.73 -19.39 -0.33
CA SER A 146 11.24 -18.40 0.62
C SER A 146 11.41 -17.03 -0.01
N THR A 147 11.93 -16.95 -1.23
CA THR A 147 12.10 -15.69 -1.97
C THR A 147 10.73 -15.08 -2.27
N VAL A 148 9.78 -15.87 -2.76
CA VAL A 148 8.42 -15.39 -3.04
C VAL A 148 7.76 -14.81 -1.78
N VAL A 149 7.83 -15.52 -0.65
CA VAL A 149 7.26 -15.06 0.62
C VAL A 149 7.94 -13.78 1.10
N ILE A 150 9.27 -13.71 1.07
CA ILE A 150 10.01 -12.51 1.48
C ILE A 150 9.62 -11.33 0.59
N MET A 151 9.55 -11.50 -0.72
CA MET A 151 9.18 -10.44 -1.65
C MET A 151 7.75 -9.93 -1.42
N ILE A 152 6.79 -10.83 -1.12
CA ILE A 152 5.42 -10.43 -0.76
C ILE A 152 5.43 -9.60 0.53
N VAL A 153 6.11 -10.06 1.58
CA VAL A 153 6.19 -9.34 2.86
C VAL A 153 6.81 -7.96 2.68
N VAL A 154 7.92 -7.89 1.96
CA VAL A 154 8.64 -6.64 1.71
C VAL A 154 7.79 -5.69 0.85
N GLN A 155 7.08 -6.20 -0.16
CA GLN A 155 6.16 -5.41 -0.96
C GLN A 155 5.03 -4.79 -0.11
N VAL A 156 4.47 -5.56 0.83
CA VAL A 156 3.47 -5.05 1.79
C VAL A 156 4.08 -3.96 2.68
N LEU A 157 5.31 -4.14 3.17
CA LEU A 157 6.01 -3.12 3.97
C LEU A 157 6.26 -1.83 3.18
N VAL A 158 6.70 -1.92 1.93
CA VAL A 158 6.85 -0.75 1.04
C VAL A 158 5.52 -0.05 0.84
N TRP A 159 4.45 -0.80 0.59
CA TRP A 159 3.13 -0.22 0.44
C TRP A 159 2.64 0.48 1.71
N LEU A 160 2.81 -0.11 2.89
CA LEU A 160 2.50 0.53 4.18
C LEU A 160 3.37 1.77 4.42
N SER A 161 4.61 1.80 3.93
CA SER A 161 5.50 2.96 4.02
C SER A 161 4.92 4.20 3.33
N TRP A 162 4.12 4.03 2.27
CA TRP A 162 3.42 5.13 1.60
C TRP A 162 2.36 5.78 2.49
N LEU A 163 1.71 5.02 3.40
CA LEU A 163 0.78 5.59 4.38
C LEU A 163 1.51 6.52 5.35
N VAL A 164 2.69 6.08 5.83
CA VAL A 164 3.54 6.88 6.73
C VAL A 164 3.99 8.16 6.03
N GLN A 165 4.55 8.03 4.84
CA GLN A 165 5.09 9.15 4.07
C GLN A 165 3.99 10.15 3.68
N GLY A 166 2.83 9.69 3.19
CA GLY A 166 1.71 10.53 2.82
C GLY A 166 1.15 11.31 4.02
N SER A 167 0.97 10.63 5.15
CA SER A 167 0.53 11.27 6.39
C SER A 167 1.58 12.25 6.93
N ALA A 168 2.86 11.93 6.78
CA ALA A 168 3.95 12.82 7.18
C ALA A 168 3.97 14.10 6.37
N VAL A 169 3.81 14.02 5.04
CA VAL A 169 3.69 15.19 4.16
C VAL A 169 2.52 16.07 4.56
N MET A 170 1.36 15.47 4.87
CA MET A 170 0.20 16.22 5.34
C MET A 170 0.50 16.94 6.66
N SER A 171 1.18 16.30 7.60
CA SER A 171 1.51 16.87 8.90
C SER A 171 2.52 18.00 8.79
N ILE A 172 3.58 17.82 7.99
CA ILE A 172 4.59 18.85 7.75
C ILE A 172 3.99 20.03 6.98
N GLY A 173 3.14 19.74 5.98
CA GLY A 173 2.44 20.79 5.20
C GLY A 173 1.43 21.60 6.02
N ALA A 174 1.00 21.10 7.19
CA ALA A 174 0.12 21.80 8.11
C ALA A 174 0.87 22.64 9.18
N GLU A 175 2.22 22.74 9.12
CA GLU A 175 2.98 23.60 10.00
C GLU A 175 2.59 25.07 9.83
N GLY A 176 2.66 25.84 10.91
CA GLY A 176 2.27 27.26 10.94
C GLY A 176 2.95 28.12 9.87
N ARG A 177 4.20 27.79 9.50
CA ARG A 177 4.97 28.48 8.43
C ARG A 177 4.36 28.32 7.03
N PHE A 178 3.58 27.27 6.79
CA PHE A 178 2.91 27.02 5.51
C PHE A 178 1.42 27.38 5.54
N ASN A 179 0.97 27.99 6.62
CA ASN A 179 -0.45 28.26 6.88
C ASN A 179 -1.10 29.13 5.79
N HIS A 180 -0.34 30.03 5.15
CA HIS A 180 -0.81 30.86 4.03
C HIS A 180 -1.18 30.06 2.77
N MET A 181 -0.63 28.85 2.60
CA MET A 181 -0.86 28.01 1.43
C MET A 181 -2.06 27.05 1.60
N GLY A 182 -2.60 26.89 2.81
CA GLY A 182 -3.68 25.96 3.10
C GLY A 182 -3.36 24.52 2.70
N PHE A 183 -4.26 23.87 1.96
CA PHE A 183 -4.04 22.53 1.44
C PHE A 183 -3.01 22.48 0.29
N GLY A 184 -2.62 23.64 -0.26
CA GLY A 184 -1.59 23.72 -1.29
C GLY A 184 -0.21 23.21 -0.82
N ALA A 185 0.14 23.42 0.46
CA ALA A 185 1.40 22.96 1.00
C ALA A 185 1.51 21.40 1.00
N PRO A 186 0.53 20.61 1.47
CA PRO A 186 0.50 19.16 1.26
C PRO A 186 0.62 18.73 -0.21
N ILE A 187 -0.05 19.41 -1.14
CA ILE A 187 0.03 19.07 -2.59
C ILE A 187 1.46 19.21 -3.10
N ILE A 188 2.13 20.33 -2.83
CA ILE A 188 3.54 20.50 -3.18
C ILE A 188 4.40 19.45 -2.50
N GLY A 189 4.13 19.16 -1.22
CA GLY A 189 4.80 18.10 -0.47
C GLY A 189 4.67 16.72 -1.12
N PHE A 190 3.50 16.36 -1.66
CA PHE A 190 3.31 15.11 -2.40
C PHE A 190 4.11 15.05 -3.70
N VAL A 191 4.22 16.17 -4.42
CA VAL A 191 5.06 16.25 -5.64
C VAL A 191 6.54 16.04 -5.28
N LEU A 192 7.02 16.72 -4.24
CA LEU A 192 8.40 16.55 -3.75
C LEU A 192 8.64 15.13 -3.25
N LEU A 193 7.69 14.57 -2.51
CA LEU A 193 7.74 13.18 -2.03
C LEU A 193 7.88 12.19 -3.20
N TYR A 194 7.10 12.40 -4.27
CA TYR A 194 7.20 11.58 -5.47
C TYR A 194 8.61 11.64 -6.09
N ILE A 195 9.15 12.84 -6.26
CA ILE A 195 10.51 13.04 -6.83
C ILE A 195 11.56 12.35 -5.95
N VAL A 196 11.51 12.55 -4.63
CA VAL A 196 12.46 11.93 -3.70
C VAL A 196 12.35 10.41 -3.75
N ASN A 197 11.14 9.85 -3.72
CA ASN A 197 10.96 8.40 -3.83
C ASN A 197 11.46 7.86 -5.18
N GLN A 198 11.30 8.61 -6.28
CA GLN A 198 11.83 8.20 -7.57
C GLN A 198 13.36 8.11 -7.56
N VAL A 199 14.02 9.10 -6.95
CA VAL A 199 15.48 9.10 -6.79
C VAL A 199 15.92 7.95 -5.88
N LEU A 200 15.29 7.78 -4.71
CA LEU A 200 15.62 6.71 -3.76
C LEU A 200 15.41 5.32 -4.38
N SER A 201 14.32 5.15 -5.14
CA SER A 201 14.04 3.89 -5.83
C SER A 201 15.06 3.60 -6.91
N THR A 202 15.44 4.60 -7.71
CA THR A 202 16.48 4.46 -8.73
C THR A 202 17.84 4.12 -8.10
N VAL A 203 18.25 4.88 -7.09
CA VAL A 203 19.52 4.62 -6.38
C VAL A 203 19.50 3.24 -5.73
N GLY A 204 18.42 2.90 -5.05
CA GLY A 204 18.28 1.60 -4.38
C GLY A 204 18.31 0.43 -5.35
N THR A 205 17.63 0.54 -6.48
CA THR A 205 17.55 -0.54 -7.48
C THR A 205 18.87 -0.72 -8.22
N PHE A 206 19.51 0.37 -8.64
CA PHE A 206 20.67 0.26 -9.51
C PHE A 206 22.01 0.17 -8.79
N PHE A 207 22.16 0.78 -7.62
CA PHE A 207 23.47 0.99 -6.98
C PHE A 207 23.66 0.28 -5.65
N LEU A 208 22.60 -0.24 -5.02
CA LEU A 208 22.78 -1.06 -3.80
C LEU A 208 23.12 -2.51 -4.16
N PRO A 209 24.03 -3.15 -3.38
CA PRO A 209 24.39 -4.55 -3.56
C PRO A 209 23.34 -5.48 -2.95
N LEU A 210 22.10 -5.31 -3.36
CA LEU A 210 20.93 -6.09 -2.97
C LEU A 210 20.12 -6.39 -4.23
N SER A 211 20.15 -7.64 -4.66
CA SER A 211 19.48 -8.06 -5.88
C SER A 211 18.90 -9.48 -5.77
N VAL A 212 18.03 -9.82 -6.70
CA VAL A 212 17.53 -11.17 -6.93
C VAL A 212 17.90 -11.56 -8.34
N THR A 213 18.47 -12.75 -8.50
CA THR A 213 18.79 -13.33 -9.81
C THR A 213 17.51 -13.74 -10.54
N THR A 214 17.59 -13.93 -11.85
CA THR A 214 16.47 -14.45 -12.67
C THR A 214 15.95 -15.80 -12.18
N ASP A 215 16.78 -16.60 -11.51
CA ASP A 215 16.39 -17.88 -10.89
C ASP A 215 15.80 -17.72 -9.49
N GLY A 216 15.61 -16.48 -9.02
CA GLY A 216 14.97 -16.16 -7.76
C GLY A 216 15.87 -16.28 -6.52
N HIS A 217 17.19 -16.37 -6.65
CA HIS A 217 18.11 -16.37 -5.53
C HIS A 217 18.58 -14.97 -5.15
N PHE A 218 18.73 -14.69 -3.85
CA PHE A 218 19.31 -13.43 -3.40
C PHE A 218 20.79 -13.35 -3.77
N SER A 219 21.21 -12.17 -4.24
CA SER A 219 22.58 -11.86 -4.66
C SER A 219 23.01 -10.49 -4.13
N THR A 220 24.31 -10.29 -3.99
CA THR A 220 24.92 -9.01 -3.67
C THR A 220 25.48 -8.29 -4.92
N GLU A 221 25.17 -8.81 -6.10
CA GLU A 221 25.56 -8.19 -7.36
C GLU A 221 24.79 -6.88 -7.57
N ILE A 222 25.50 -5.84 -8.03
CA ILE A 222 24.91 -4.53 -8.30
C ILE A 222 24.25 -4.57 -9.68
N MET A 223 22.96 -4.23 -9.75
CA MET A 223 22.21 -4.25 -11.02
C MET A 223 22.86 -3.37 -12.09
N TRP A 224 23.47 -2.24 -11.72
CA TRP A 224 24.13 -1.34 -12.65
C TRP A 224 25.30 -2.02 -13.39
N THR A 225 26.10 -2.80 -12.68
CA THR A 225 27.22 -3.55 -13.29
C THR A 225 26.74 -4.63 -14.24
N SER A 226 25.68 -5.36 -13.85
CA SER A 226 25.04 -6.36 -14.70
C SER A 226 24.42 -5.74 -15.95
N TYR A 227 23.76 -4.59 -15.82
CA TYR A 227 23.21 -3.83 -16.94
C TYR A 227 24.31 -3.36 -17.92
N LEU A 228 25.45 -2.84 -17.42
CA LEU A 228 26.55 -2.40 -18.27
C LEU A 228 27.19 -3.57 -19.02
N ALA A 229 27.28 -4.73 -18.40
CA ALA A 229 27.84 -5.94 -19.01
C ALA A 229 26.99 -6.47 -20.17
N THR A 230 25.67 -6.23 -20.13
CA THR A 230 24.74 -6.67 -21.19
C THR A 230 24.44 -5.58 -22.23
N ARG A 231 24.94 -4.35 -22.01
CA ARG A 231 24.70 -3.23 -22.90
C ARG A 231 25.36 -3.47 -24.29
N GLY A 232 24.52 -3.46 -25.30
CA GLY A 232 24.97 -3.72 -26.72
C GLY A 232 24.94 -5.19 -27.12
N THR A 233 24.44 -6.07 -26.26
CA THR A 233 24.12 -7.46 -26.57
C THR A 233 22.60 -7.66 -26.60
N GLU A 234 22.13 -8.77 -27.17
CA GLU A 234 20.70 -9.15 -27.07
C GLU A 234 20.30 -9.71 -25.67
N GLY A 235 21.25 -9.75 -24.73
CA GLY A 235 21.05 -10.27 -23.38
C GLY A 235 20.34 -9.28 -22.46
N HIS A 236 19.69 -9.81 -21.43
CA HIS A 236 19.09 -9.05 -20.33
C HIS A 236 19.99 -9.12 -19.08
N PRO A 237 19.93 -8.13 -18.16
CA PRO A 237 20.63 -8.25 -16.89
C PRO A 237 20.20 -9.50 -16.12
N ASN A 238 21.17 -10.22 -15.56
CA ASN A 238 20.93 -11.47 -14.83
C ASN A 238 20.36 -11.26 -13.43
N VAL A 239 20.35 -10.00 -12.95
CA VAL A 239 19.87 -9.64 -11.61
C VAL A 239 18.93 -8.44 -11.66
N ILE A 240 17.96 -8.44 -10.75
CA ILE A 240 17.03 -7.33 -10.51
C ILE A 240 17.35 -6.74 -9.14
N GLY A 241 17.72 -5.48 -9.08
CA GLY A 241 18.04 -4.79 -7.84
C GLY A 241 16.79 -4.58 -6.97
N ILE A 242 16.91 -4.92 -5.69
CA ILE A 242 15.84 -4.80 -4.69
C ILE A 242 16.17 -3.82 -3.55
N GLY A 243 17.24 -3.06 -3.66
CA GLY A 243 17.68 -2.12 -2.61
C GLY A 243 16.68 -1.00 -2.32
N SER A 244 15.81 -0.66 -3.28
CA SER A 244 14.69 0.27 -3.07
C SER A 244 13.73 -0.20 -1.97
N TYR A 245 13.55 -1.50 -1.81
CA TYR A 245 12.72 -2.10 -0.76
C TYR A 245 13.26 -1.87 0.66
N VAL A 246 14.51 -1.45 0.80
CA VAL A 246 15.12 -1.03 2.07
C VAL A 246 15.09 0.49 2.21
N LEU A 247 15.46 1.25 1.17
CA LEU A 247 15.55 2.70 1.25
C LEU A 247 14.19 3.38 1.46
N VAL A 248 13.14 2.92 0.79
CA VAL A 248 11.81 3.53 0.89
C VAL A 248 11.21 3.39 2.30
N PRO A 249 11.22 2.22 2.97
CA PRO A 249 10.79 2.11 4.36
C PRO A 249 11.67 2.91 5.35
N LEU A 250 12.99 2.95 5.16
CA LEU A 250 13.87 3.77 6.00
C LEU A 250 13.53 5.26 5.87
N PHE A 251 13.31 5.73 4.66
CA PHE A 251 12.87 7.11 4.42
C PHE A 251 11.50 7.37 5.07
N ALA A 252 10.57 6.42 5.00
CA ALA A 252 9.28 6.54 5.67
C ALA A 252 9.42 6.69 7.19
N LEU A 253 10.33 5.96 7.83
CA LEU A 253 10.61 6.10 9.25
C LEU A 253 11.15 7.51 9.58
N VAL A 254 12.08 8.04 8.79
CA VAL A 254 12.61 9.40 8.96
C VAL A 254 11.47 10.43 8.83
N MET A 255 10.65 10.31 7.81
CA MET A 255 9.49 11.19 7.59
C MET A 255 8.47 11.09 8.73
N GLY A 256 8.20 9.88 9.24
CA GLY A 256 7.30 9.66 10.37
C GLY A 256 7.81 10.29 11.67
N LEU A 257 9.12 10.20 11.94
CA LEU A 257 9.75 10.87 13.08
C LEU A 257 9.71 12.40 12.95
N TRP A 258 9.89 12.93 11.75
CA TRP A 258 9.74 14.35 11.50
C TRP A 258 8.29 14.81 11.70
N ALA A 259 7.33 14.11 11.11
CA ALA A 259 5.91 14.43 11.26
C ALA A 259 5.43 14.41 12.71
N SER A 260 5.86 13.44 13.50
CA SER A 260 5.50 13.37 14.92
C SER A 260 6.02 14.57 15.72
N ARG A 261 7.23 15.06 15.41
CA ARG A 261 7.76 16.31 16.00
C ARG A 261 7.03 17.55 15.49
N SER A 262 6.65 17.56 14.22
CA SER A 262 5.88 18.65 13.62
C SER A 262 4.52 18.82 14.31
N ILE A 263 3.80 17.72 14.54
CA ILE A 263 2.52 17.73 15.27
C ILE A 263 2.69 18.30 16.68
N GLU A 264 3.78 17.96 17.37
CA GLU A 264 3.99 18.35 18.77
C GLU A 264 4.39 19.81 18.93
N LYS A 265 5.17 20.35 18.00
CA LYS A 265 5.84 21.66 18.18
C LYS A 265 5.44 22.76 17.23
N HIS A 266 4.92 22.43 16.06
CA HIS A 266 4.79 23.40 14.96
C HIS A 266 3.40 23.49 14.35
N THR A 267 2.44 22.66 14.80
CA THR A 267 1.08 22.68 14.24
C THR A 267 0.32 23.92 14.69
N SER A 268 -0.25 24.65 13.72
CA SER A 268 -1.17 25.77 13.94
C SER A 268 -2.52 25.38 13.34
N LEU A 269 -3.52 25.21 14.20
CA LEU A 269 -4.92 25.01 13.75
C LEU A 269 -5.51 26.34 13.30
N ARG A 270 -6.28 26.31 12.23
CA ARG A 270 -7.07 27.44 11.71
C ARG A 270 -8.48 27.40 12.22
#